data_d7374547640b29960d8763b9fb22c420
#
_entry.id   d7374547640b29960d8763b9fb22c420
#
_cell.length_a   1.000
_cell.length_b   1.000
_cell.length_c   1.000
_cell.angle_alpha   90.00
_cell.angle_beta   90.00
_cell.angle_gamma   90.00
#
_symmetry.space_group_name_H-M   'P 1'
#
loop_
_entity.id
_entity.type
_entity.pdbx_description
1 polymer ?
#
loop_
_entity_poly.entity_id
_entity_poly.type
_entity_poly.pdbx_seq_one_letter_code
_entity_poly.pdbx_strand_id
1 'polypeptide(L)'
;MGYDTKLADRIREYLAGIPNLEIEEKKMFRGLTFMVNGKMCVNVSGENLMCRFDPSLLDEVAERNGYQSMIMNGKVYKGYCYISPEGIKANIDFEYFINLCLEFNKTAKASKK
;
A
#
# COMPACT_ATOMS: atom_id res chain seq x y z
N MET A 1 16.00 -5.40 9.74
CA MET A 1 15.72 -4.99 9.05
C MET A 1 14.53 -5.17 8.46
N GLY A 2 13.78 -5.34 8.18
CA GLY A 2 12.48 -5.57 7.82
C GLY A 2 11.97 -4.88 6.58
N TYR A 3 12.41 -3.72 6.25
CA TYR A 3 11.82 -3.05 5.11
C TYR A 3 12.77 -2.07 4.45
N ASP A 4 12.45 -1.76 3.18
CA ASP A 4 13.26 -0.86 2.37
C ASP A 4 13.00 0.58 2.80
N THR A 5 14.00 1.21 3.40
CA THR A 5 13.86 2.56 3.91
C THR A 5 13.74 3.60 2.79
N LYS A 6 14.29 3.31 1.61
CA LYS A 6 14.16 4.24 0.48
C LYS A 6 12.72 4.28 -0.01
N LEU A 7 12.07 3.13 -0.05
CA LEU A 7 10.67 3.07 -0.43
C LEU A 7 9.81 3.79 0.61
N ALA A 8 10.13 3.60 1.90
CA ALA A 8 9.41 4.30 2.96
C ALA A 8 9.54 5.80 2.80
N ASP A 9 10.74 6.30 2.50
CA ASP A 9 10.94 7.72 2.29
C ASP A 9 10.15 8.23 1.09
N ARG A 10 10.09 7.43 0.04
CA ARG A 10 9.37 7.79 -1.16
C ARG A 10 7.88 7.97 -0.89
N ILE A 11 7.31 7.04 -0.10
CA ILE A 11 5.91 7.13 0.30
C ILE A 11 5.69 8.36 1.18
N ARG A 12 6.59 8.55 2.15
CA ARG A 12 6.47 9.67 3.08
C ARG A 12 6.47 11.01 2.36
N GLU A 13 7.36 11.16 1.38
CA GLU A 13 7.43 12.40 0.62
C GLU A 13 6.18 12.62 -0.22
N TYR A 14 5.69 11.56 -0.84
CA TYR A 14 4.49 11.70 -1.67
C TYR A 14 3.28 12.10 -0.83
N LEU A 15 3.10 11.43 0.31
CA LEU A 15 1.95 11.73 1.17
C LEU A 15 2.06 13.13 1.78
N ALA A 16 3.29 13.59 2.06
CA ALA A 16 3.46 14.91 2.65
C ALA A 16 3.03 16.02 1.71
N GLY A 17 3.00 15.75 0.41
CA GLY A 17 2.55 16.74 -0.55
C GLY A 17 1.04 16.83 -0.72
N ILE A 18 0.29 15.96 -0.04
CA ILE A 18 -1.16 15.93 -0.16
C ILE A 18 -1.76 16.59 1.08
N PRO A 19 -2.58 17.63 0.90
CA PRO A 19 -3.12 18.33 2.07
C PRO A 19 -4.20 17.54 2.78
N ASN A 20 -4.39 17.86 4.04
CA ASN A 20 -5.50 17.34 4.84
C ASN A 20 -5.45 15.82 5.11
N LEU A 21 -4.24 15.24 5.08
CA LEU A 21 -4.08 13.85 5.48
C LEU A 21 -3.40 13.79 6.84
N GLU A 22 -3.93 12.94 7.70
CA GLU A 22 -3.33 12.71 8.98
C GLU A 22 -2.56 11.41 8.86
N ILE A 23 -1.24 11.48 8.87
CA ILE A 23 -0.37 10.33 8.59
C ILE A 23 0.28 9.86 9.87
N GLU A 24 0.24 8.56 10.09
CA GLU A 24 0.92 7.95 11.22
C GLU A 24 1.66 6.73 10.72
N GLU A 25 2.86 6.49 11.20
CA GLU A 25 3.66 5.35 10.78
C GLU A 25 3.72 4.36 11.93
N LYS A 26 3.45 3.09 11.64
CA LYS A 26 3.49 2.03 12.65
C LYS A 26 4.22 0.83 12.09
N LYS A 27 4.97 0.14 12.94
CA LYS A 27 5.61 -1.10 12.50
C LYS A 27 4.60 -2.22 12.65
N MET A 28 4.16 -2.76 11.52
CA MET A 28 3.17 -3.83 11.47
C MET A 28 3.39 -4.63 10.19
N PHE A 29 2.88 -5.82 10.15
CA PHE A 29 2.95 -6.67 8.96
C PHE A 29 4.38 -6.88 8.49
N ARG A 30 5.30 -7.00 9.45
CA ARG A 30 6.72 -7.20 9.17
C ARG A 30 7.34 -6.06 8.38
N GLY A 31 6.80 -4.87 8.52
CA GLY A 31 7.32 -3.72 7.81
C GLY A 31 6.84 -2.44 8.45
N LEU A 32 6.80 -1.40 7.63
CA LEU A 32 6.35 -0.10 8.09
C LEU A 32 5.02 0.23 7.44
N THR A 33 3.99 0.46 8.26
CA THR A 33 2.65 0.76 7.77
C THR A 33 2.38 2.25 7.87
N PHE A 34 1.83 2.80 6.79
CA PHE A 34 1.40 4.19 6.80
C PHE A 34 -0.11 4.20 7.02
N MET A 35 -0.52 4.74 8.17
CA MET A 35 -1.93 4.90 8.49
C MET A 35 -2.36 6.27 8.01
N VAL A 36 -3.44 6.33 7.29
CA VAL A 36 -3.97 7.60 6.79
C VAL A 36 -5.35 7.79 7.40
N ASN A 37 -5.50 8.88 8.13
CA ASN A 37 -6.75 9.22 8.79
C ASN A 37 -7.26 8.08 9.67
N GLY A 38 -6.32 7.43 10.37
CA GLY A 38 -6.65 6.36 11.31
C GLY A 38 -6.84 4.99 10.70
N LYS A 39 -6.59 4.85 9.40
CA LYS A 39 -6.82 3.58 8.71
C LYS A 39 -5.56 3.15 7.96
N MET A 40 -5.31 1.85 7.92
CA MET A 40 -4.16 1.33 7.18
C MET A 40 -4.35 1.64 5.70
N CYS A 41 -3.33 2.23 5.10
CA CYS A 41 -3.40 2.61 3.69
C CYS A 41 -2.39 1.85 2.87
N VAL A 42 -1.10 1.98 3.15
CA VAL A 42 -0.05 1.26 2.45
C VAL A 42 0.99 0.80 3.46
N ASN A 43 1.81 -0.15 3.05
CA ASN A 43 2.84 -0.70 3.91
C ASN A 43 4.06 -1.04 3.06
N VAL A 44 5.24 -0.93 3.66
CA VAL A 44 6.46 -1.38 3.03
C VAL A 44 6.82 -2.71 3.68
N SER A 45 6.74 -3.80 2.90
CA SER A 45 7.00 -5.13 3.40
C SER A 45 8.24 -5.66 2.69
N GLY A 46 9.38 -5.70 3.40
CA GLY A 46 10.63 -5.99 2.75
C GLY A 46 10.89 -4.94 1.69
N GLU A 47 11.01 -5.33 0.45
CA GLU A 47 11.21 -4.38 -0.65
C GLU A 47 9.94 -4.14 -1.45
N ASN A 48 8.84 -4.74 -1.03
CA ASN A 48 7.57 -4.66 -1.76
C ASN A 48 6.66 -3.60 -1.17
N LEU A 49 5.83 -3.03 -2.04
CA LEU A 49 4.78 -2.13 -1.59
C LEU A 49 3.55 -2.98 -1.33
N MET A 50 3.00 -2.90 -0.13
CA MET A 50 1.77 -3.61 0.20
C MET A 50 0.63 -2.60 0.10
N CYS A 51 -0.36 -2.92 -0.71
CA CYS A 51 -1.47 -2.02 -1.00
C CYS A 51 -2.78 -2.54 -0.45
N ARG A 52 -3.58 -1.64 0.09
CA ARG A 52 -4.95 -1.93 0.47
C ARG A 52 -5.84 -1.14 -0.45
N PHE A 53 -6.68 -1.82 -1.22
CA PHE A 53 -7.44 -1.17 -2.27
C PHE A 53 -8.84 -1.76 -2.37
N ASP A 54 -9.68 -1.15 -3.18
CA ASP A 54 -11.05 -1.60 -3.39
C ASP A 54 -11.03 -2.98 -4.06
N PRO A 55 -11.57 -4.02 -3.40
CA PRO A 55 -11.52 -5.36 -3.97
C PRO A 55 -12.19 -5.47 -5.34
N SER A 56 -13.12 -4.58 -5.67
CA SER A 56 -13.77 -4.62 -6.97
C SER A 56 -12.81 -4.29 -8.11
N LEU A 57 -11.63 -3.73 -7.80
CA LEU A 57 -10.62 -3.40 -8.79
C LEU A 57 -9.57 -4.48 -8.96
N LEU A 58 -9.77 -5.63 -8.33
CA LEU A 58 -8.76 -6.68 -8.32
C LEU A 58 -8.32 -7.09 -9.72
N ASP A 59 -9.25 -7.26 -10.64
CA ASP A 59 -8.90 -7.71 -11.99
C ASP A 59 -7.98 -6.71 -12.70
N GLU A 60 -8.25 -5.44 -12.53
CA GLU A 60 -7.43 -4.40 -13.13
C GLU A 60 -6.04 -4.37 -12.47
N VAL A 61 -6.01 -4.43 -11.15
CA VAL A 61 -4.75 -4.35 -10.41
C VAL A 61 -3.87 -5.57 -10.67
N ALA A 62 -4.49 -6.74 -10.81
CA ALA A 62 -3.73 -7.97 -11.01
C ALA A 62 -3.01 -8.01 -12.34
N GLU A 63 -3.41 -7.17 -13.29
CA GLU A 63 -2.73 -7.11 -14.58
C GLU A 63 -1.50 -6.21 -14.56
N ARG A 64 -1.29 -5.49 -13.47
CA ARG A 64 -0.17 -4.57 -13.39
C ARG A 64 1.14 -5.31 -13.17
N ASN A 65 2.22 -4.77 -13.75
CA ASN A 65 3.53 -5.34 -13.56
C ASN A 65 3.88 -5.35 -12.06
N GLY A 66 4.47 -6.45 -11.61
CA GLY A 66 4.91 -6.55 -10.22
C GLY A 66 3.86 -7.03 -9.24
N TYR A 67 2.63 -7.22 -9.70
CA TYR A 67 1.55 -7.66 -8.82
C TYR A 67 1.82 -9.04 -8.23
N GLN A 68 1.60 -9.17 -6.93
CA GLN A 68 1.67 -10.45 -6.24
C GLN A 68 0.50 -10.53 -5.27
N SER A 69 -0.20 -11.65 -5.30
CA SER A 69 -1.34 -11.84 -4.41
C SER A 69 -0.90 -11.91 -2.96
N MET A 70 -1.75 -11.43 -2.07
CA MET A 70 -1.54 -11.68 -0.66
C MET A 70 -2.32 -12.93 -0.29
N ILE A 71 -1.61 -13.93 0.19
CA ILE A 71 -2.23 -15.20 0.55
C ILE A 71 -2.21 -15.35 2.06
N MET A 72 -3.35 -15.65 2.65
CA MET A 72 -3.44 -15.90 4.08
C MET A 72 -4.30 -17.14 4.28
N ASN A 73 -3.78 -18.08 5.05
CA ASN A 73 -4.48 -19.33 5.32
C ASN A 73 -4.93 -20.04 4.04
N GLY A 74 -4.06 -19.99 3.02
CA GLY A 74 -4.33 -20.68 1.77
C GLY A 74 -5.29 -19.98 0.84
N LYS A 75 -5.73 -18.78 1.18
CA LYS A 75 -6.70 -18.06 0.36
C LYS A 75 -6.14 -16.71 -0.08
N VAL A 76 -6.55 -16.27 -1.26
CA VAL A 76 -6.21 -14.94 -1.73
C VAL A 76 -7.01 -13.93 -0.92
N TYR A 77 -6.29 -12.97 -0.35
CA TYR A 77 -6.93 -11.96 0.49
C TYR A 77 -7.29 -10.77 -0.39
N LYS A 78 -8.53 -10.72 -0.81
CA LYS A 78 -8.98 -9.68 -1.73
C LYS A 78 -8.87 -8.31 -1.09
N GLY A 79 -8.51 -7.34 -1.88
CA GLY A 79 -8.36 -5.97 -1.36
C GLY A 79 -6.96 -5.67 -0.86
N TYR A 80 -6.06 -6.64 -0.91
CA TYR A 80 -4.66 -6.46 -0.52
C TYR A 80 -3.77 -7.11 -1.55
N CYS A 81 -2.62 -6.50 -1.80
CA CYS A 81 -1.63 -7.12 -2.68
C CYS A 81 -0.25 -6.57 -2.37
N TYR A 82 0.74 -7.21 -2.95
CA TYR A 82 2.11 -6.70 -2.91
C TYR A 82 2.50 -6.31 -4.32
N ILE A 83 3.30 -5.26 -4.45
CA ILE A 83 3.86 -4.87 -5.74
C ILE A 83 5.37 -4.91 -5.60
N SER A 84 6.03 -5.67 -6.47
CA SER A 84 7.48 -5.80 -6.41
C SER A 84 8.15 -4.51 -6.88
N PRO A 85 9.46 -4.36 -6.62
CA PRO A 85 10.14 -3.11 -6.96
C PRO A 85 10.03 -2.71 -8.43
N GLU A 86 10.02 -3.66 -9.35
CA GLU A 86 9.91 -3.31 -10.77
C GLU A 86 8.54 -2.70 -11.09
N GLY A 87 7.52 -3.02 -10.32
CA GLY A 87 6.18 -2.47 -10.57
C GLY A 87 6.02 -1.04 -10.10
N ILE A 88 6.96 -0.55 -9.29
CA ILE A 88 6.88 0.81 -8.77
C ILE A 88 8.14 1.62 -9.09
N LYS A 89 8.97 1.12 -10.00
CA LYS A 89 10.20 1.79 -10.35
C LYS A 89 9.92 3.14 -11.00
N ALA A 90 8.99 3.19 -11.93
CA ALA A 90 8.61 4.45 -12.56
C ALA A 90 7.69 5.23 -11.63
N ASN A 91 7.87 6.54 -11.55
CA ASN A 91 7.06 7.35 -10.67
C ASN A 91 5.58 7.29 -11.02
N ILE A 92 5.24 7.23 -12.30
CA ILE A 92 3.85 7.21 -12.69
C ILE A 92 3.16 5.94 -12.16
N ASP A 93 3.88 4.82 -12.14
CA ASP A 93 3.31 3.57 -11.62
C ASP A 93 3.22 3.62 -10.10
N PHE A 94 4.25 4.14 -9.46
CA PHE A 94 4.26 4.29 -8.01
C PHE A 94 3.07 5.14 -7.57
N GLU A 95 2.86 6.26 -8.23
CA GLU A 95 1.77 7.17 -7.88
C GLU A 95 0.41 6.53 -8.13
N TYR A 96 0.32 5.72 -9.18
CA TYR A 96 -0.92 4.99 -9.46
C TYR A 96 -1.32 4.15 -8.24
N PHE A 97 -0.37 3.38 -7.70
CA PHE A 97 -0.68 2.50 -6.58
C PHE A 97 -0.98 3.27 -5.31
N ILE A 98 -0.23 4.35 -5.04
CA ILE A 98 -0.50 5.14 -3.85
C ILE A 98 -1.89 5.79 -3.94
N ASN A 99 -2.23 6.34 -5.12
CA ASN A 99 -3.54 6.97 -5.30
C ASN A 99 -4.66 5.94 -5.23
N LEU A 100 -4.43 4.74 -5.73
CA LEU A 100 -5.39 3.65 -5.62
C LEU A 100 -5.74 3.39 -4.15
N CYS A 101 -4.71 3.34 -3.31
CA CYS A 101 -4.91 3.10 -1.89
C CYS A 101 -5.57 4.29 -1.20
N LEU A 102 -5.22 5.51 -1.59
CA LEU A 102 -5.82 6.70 -1.00
C LEU A 102 -7.29 6.81 -1.35
N GLU A 103 -7.67 6.44 -2.57
CA GLU A 103 -9.07 6.48 -2.94
C GLU A 103 -9.89 5.51 -2.11
N PHE A 104 -9.38 4.30 -1.92
CA PHE A 104 -10.10 3.34 -1.08
C PHE A 104 -10.11 3.79 0.37
N ASN A 105 -9.04 4.45 0.81
CA ASN A 105 -8.93 4.90 2.21
C ASN A 105 -10.11 5.79 2.61
N LYS A 106 -10.62 6.57 1.66
CA LYS A 106 -11.71 7.50 1.97
C LYS A 106 -12.95 6.79 2.44
N THR A 107 -13.20 5.58 1.94
CA THR A 107 -14.40 4.84 2.28
C THR A 107 -14.11 3.59 3.13
N ALA A 108 -12.84 3.28 3.34
CA ALA A 108 -12.49 2.07 4.09
C ALA A 108 -12.88 2.23 5.55
N LYS A 109 -13.16 1.10 6.18
CA LYS A 109 -13.42 1.11 7.61
C LYS A 109 -12.11 1.12 8.36
N ALA A 110 -12.11 1.71 9.55
CA ALA A 110 -10.93 1.73 10.37
C ALA A 110 -10.50 0.30 10.69
N SER A 111 -9.17 0.11 10.75
CA SER A 111 -8.64 -1.20 11.08
C SER A 111 -8.94 -1.52 12.53
N LYS A 112 -9.41 -2.72 12.78
CA LYS A 112 -9.62 -3.08 14.13
C LYS A 112 -8.45 -3.64 14.67
N LYS A 113 -8.29 -3.49 15.73
CA LYS A 113 -7.21 -3.93 16.25
C LYS A 113 -7.17 -5.10 16.44
#